data_d8d52f84f530f71b063848b2699a8f1c
#
_entry.id   d8d52f84f530f71b063848b2699a8f1c
#
_cell.length_a   1.000
_cell.length_b   1.000
_cell.length_c   1.000
_cell.angle_alpha   90.00
_cell.angle_beta   90.00
_cell.angle_gamma   90.00
#
_symmetry.space_group_name_H-M   'P 1'
#
loop_
_entity.id
_entity.type
_entity.pdbx_description
1 polymer ?
#
loop_
_entity_poly.entity_id
_entity_poly.type
_entity_poly.pdbx_seq_one_letter_code
_entity_poly.pdbx_strand_id
1 'polypeptide(L)'
;MMQMRTHTCNQLRASDAGKSVKIVGWMENVREVGGNLAFVVLRDFYGTTQVVVEDEADLKIIKGLNKESTISVEGTVRERASKNPKQATGDIEVVPTKIEVLGRCRYNSLPFEINRSREADETARLKYRYLDLRNPAVKQNIILRCQVVAALRAAMTEHGFLEITTPILTASSPEGARDYLVPARKHPGKFYALPQAPQQFKQLLMTSGFDRYFQIAPCFRDEDARGDRSPGEFYQLDMEMAFATQDDIFAVLEDVLPPIFAKFGTYNVASTAPFRRIPYNTAMETYGSDKPDLRIDLTCKNVSALFENSEFEALRGQTVKMVDITDCALTRKQIEKLLTDCEVQSGSKAYWFKVDENGEIAGGIGKFVSGVKDELAKVLTLKPNTLVVVAAGEYATKSAGVLIKTFGAACENHFDKERYEFCWIVDFPMYEIGDESGELEFCHNPFSMPNGGMDILLKAERGEIDPLDIYANQYDLVCNGVELSSGAVRNHDPEIMIKAFELVRLGEADVKKKFPAMYNAFCYGAPPHAGIAPGVDRMVMLLAGESSIREIIPFPMNKNAQDIMMGAPSTVEQKQLDELHIAIVGDVEKDD
;
A
#
# COMPACT_ATOMS: atom_id res chain seq x y z
N MET A 1 -15.25 -11.11 34.95
CA MET A 1 -16.51 -11.56 34.32
C MET A 1 -17.17 -10.38 33.64
N MET A 2 -17.62 -10.51 32.39
CA MET A 2 -18.37 -9.45 31.73
C MET A 2 -19.75 -9.36 32.39
N GLN A 3 -20.08 -8.25 33.03
CA GLN A 3 -21.37 -8.09 33.74
C GLN A 3 -22.57 -7.93 32.80
N MET A 4 -22.35 -7.47 31.55
CA MET A 4 -23.43 -7.19 30.58
C MET A 4 -23.87 -8.41 29.78
N ARG A 5 -23.05 -9.45 29.65
CA ARG A 5 -23.37 -10.67 28.93
C ARG A 5 -22.66 -11.90 29.52
N THR A 6 -23.28 -13.08 29.40
CA THR A 6 -22.66 -14.36 29.80
C THR A 6 -21.94 -15.03 28.62
N HIS A 7 -22.48 -14.85 27.40
CA HIS A 7 -21.97 -15.44 26.16
C HIS A 7 -21.95 -14.42 25.02
N THR A 8 -21.09 -14.65 24.05
CA THR A 8 -21.08 -13.91 22.78
C THR A 8 -22.09 -14.50 21.80
N CYS A 9 -22.47 -13.75 20.76
CA CYS A 9 -23.42 -14.20 19.76
C CYS A 9 -22.92 -15.33 18.84
N ASN A 10 -21.67 -15.78 18.98
CA ASN A 10 -21.13 -16.91 18.21
C ASN A 10 -20.65 -18.07 19.10
N GLN A 11 -20.86 -18.00 20.40
CA GLN A 11 -20.28 -18.95 21.35
C GLN A 11 -21.16 -20.16 21.60
N LEU A 12 -22.50 -20.03 21.49
CA LEU A 12 -23.48 -21.05 21.83
C LEU A 12 -23.51 -22.19 20.79
N ARG A 13 -23.68 -23.40 21.29
CA ARG A 13 -23.78 -24.64 20.48
C ARG A 13 -24.94 -25.53 20.99
N ALA A 14 -25.25 -26.61 20.27
CA ALA A 14 -26.28 -27.55 20.68
C ALA A 14 -26.07 -28.14 22.11
N SER A 15 -24.82 -28.28 22.53
CA SER A 15 -24.46 -28.71 23.90
C SER A 15 -24.86 -27.73 25.01
N ASP A 16 -25.26 -26.52 24.63
CA ASP A 16 -25.69 -25.47 25.57
C ASP A 16 -27.22 -25.43 25.72
N ALA A 17 -27.95 -26.32 25.03
CA ALA A 17 -29.41 -26.41 25.15
C ALA A 17 -29.84 -26.58 26.60
N GLY A 18 -30.85 -25.82 27.03
CA GLY A 18 -31.36 -25.77 28.40
C GLY A 18 -30.61 -24.77 29.31
N LYS A 19 -29.47 -24.21 28.89
CA LYS A 19 -28.76 -23.20 29.70
C LYS A 19 -29.46 -21.85 29.62
N SER A 20 -29.49 -21.16 30.78
CA SER A 20 -29.86 -19.74 30.84
C SER A 20 -28.66 -18.87 30.45
N VAL A 21 -28.85 -17.96 29.53
CA VAL A 21 -27.82 -17.11 28.97
C VAL A 21 -28.28 -15.66 28.90
N LYS A 22 -27.29 -14.74 28.88
CA LYS A 22 -27.50 -13.34 28.55
C LYS A 22 -26.59 -12.97 27.39
N ILE A 23 -27.18 -12.57 26.26
CA ILE A 23 -26.49 -12.12 25.05
C ILE A 23 -26.89 -10.68 24.73
N VAL A 24 -25.96 -9.92 24.14
CA VAL A 24 -26.17 -8.52 23.77
C VAL A 24 -25.67 -8.28 22.35
N GLY A 25 -26.32 -7.40 21.61
CA GLY A 25 -25.90 -7.09 20.24
C GLY A 25 -26.85 -6.16 19.51
N TRP A 26 -26.59 -6.00 18.23
CA TRP A 26 -27.43 -5.28 17.29
C TRP A 26 -28.47 -6.20 16.66
N MET A 27 -29.68 -5.72 16.50
CA MET A 27 -30.76 -6.38 15.74
C MET A 27 -30.45 -6.24 14.25
N GLU A 28 -29.73 -7.22 13.68
CA GLU A 28 -29.35 -7.20 12.26
C GLU A 28 -30.56 -7.40 11.35
N ASN A 29 -31.44 -8.33 11.70
CA ASN A 29 -32.64 -8.63 10.94
C ASN A 29 -33.76 -9.12 11.85
N VAL A 30 -34.98 -8.78 11.47
CA VAL A 30 -36.22 -9.26 12.12
C VAL A 30 -37.12 -9.86 11.04
N ARG A 31 -37.55 -11.10 11.23
CA ARG A 31 -38.52 -11.78 10.36
C ARG A 31 -39.74 -12.16 11.17
N GLU A 32 -40.87 -11.53 10.91
CA GLU A 32 -42.16 -11.90 11.48
C GLU A 32 -42.77 -13.08 10.73
N VAL A 33 -43.34 -14.04 11.47
CA VAL A 33 -44.03 -15.21 10.92
C VAL A 33 -45.40 -15.32 11.58
N GLY A 34 -46.43 -14.90 10.87
CA GLY A 34 -47.75 -14.74 11.46
C GLY A 34 -47.80 -13.66 12.55
N GLY A 35 -48.91 -13.53 13.27
CA GLY A 35 -49.09 -12.45 14.23
C GLY A 35 -48.25 -12.53 15.51
N ASN A 36 -47.86 -13.73 15.91
CA ASN A 36 -47.37 -14.02 17.28
C ASN A 36 -45.95 -14.65 17.33
N LEU A 37 -45.17 -14.54 16.26
CA LEU A 37 -43.84 -15.12 16.21
C LEU A 37 -42.89 -14.20 15.43
N ALA A 38 -41.73 -13.89 15.99
CA ALA A 38 -40.65 -13.21 15.29
C ALA A 38 -39.31 -13.91 15.51
N PHE A 39 -38.49 -13.94 14.46
CA PHE A 39 -37.10 -14.36 14.53
C PHE A 39 -36.24 -13.13 14.41
N VAL A 40 -35.39 -12.90 15.42
CA VAL A 40 -34.44 -11.80 15.48
C VAL A 40 -33.04 -12.36 15.32
N VAL A 41 -32.29 -11.87 14.34
CA VAL A 41 -30.85 -12.15 14.24
C VAL A 41 -30.14 -11.09 15.07
N LEU A 42 -29.55 -11.50 16.17
CA LEU A 42 -28.75 -10.66 17.04
C LEU A 42 -27.26 -10.83 16.68
N ARG A 43 -26.58 -9.73 16.41
CA ARG A 43 -25.18 -9.70 15.99
C ARG A 43 -24.33 -8.95 17.01
N ASP A 44 -23.16 -9.51 17.35
CA ASP A 44 -22.10 -8.79 18.07
C ASP A 44 -20.78 -8.83 17.26
N PHE A 45 -19.66 -8.53 17.90
CA PHE A 45 -18.33 -8.60 17.28
C PHE A 45 -17.99 -10.02 16.80
N TYR A 46 -18.42 -11.04 17.52
CA TYR A 46 -18.00 -12.44 17.31
C TYR A 46 -18.87 -13.19 16.31
N GLY A 47 -20.09 -12.72 16.03
CA GLY A 47 -21.00 -13.34 15.07
C GLY A 47 -22.47 -13.09 15.38
N THR A 48 -23.31 -14.07 15.03
CA THR A 48 -24.76 -13.94 15.13
C THR A 48 -25.39 -15.09 15.91
N THR A 49 -26.53 -14.82 16.56
CA THR A 49 -27.39 -15.82 17.20
C THR A 49 -28.85 -15.50 16.91
N GLN A 50 -29.68 -16.51 16.59
CA GLN A 50 -31.10 -16.31 16.44
C GLN A 50 -31.77 -16.26 17.81
N VAL A 51 -32.63 -15.26 17.98
CA VAL A 51 -33.57 -15.13 19.10
C VAL A 51 -34.98 -15.39 18.57
N VAL A 52 -35.75 -16.21 19.24
CA VAL A 52 -37.14 -16.54 18.87
C VAL A 52 -38.06 -15.87 19.88
N VAL A 53 -38.85 -14.93 19.42
CA VAL A 53 -39.76 -14.15 20.26
C VAL A 53 -41.16 -14.62 20.04
N GLU A 54 -41.76 -15.24 21.10
CA GLU A 54 -43.09 -15.85 21.10
C GLU A 54 -44.03 -15.10 22.06
N ASP A 55 -43.50 -14.36 23.03
CA ASP A 55 -44.30 -13.56 23.98
C ASP A 55 -44.82 -12.26 23.37
N GLU A 56 -46.07 -11.90 23.63
CA GLU A 56 -46.74 -10.73 23.06
C GLU A 56 -46.09 -9.38 23.50
N ALA A 57 -45.64 -9.31 24.75
CA ALA A 57 -45.00 -8.10 25.28
C ALA A 57 -43.61 -7.90 24.63
N ASP A 58 -42.82 -8.96 24.50
CA ASP A 58 -41.53 -8.95 23.82
C ASP A 58 -41.67 -8.66 22.32
N LEU A 59 -42.69 -9.24 21.65
CA LEU A 59 -43.01 -8.93 20.27
C LEU A 59 -43.33 -7.44 20.06
N LYS A 60 -44.07 -6.83 20.97
CA LYS A 60 -44.38 -5.40 20.94
C LYS A 60 -43.11 -4.53 21.06
N ILE A 61 -42.14 -4.96 21.90
CA ILE A 61 -40.84 -4.31 22.00
C ILE A 61 -40.10 -4.38 20.67
N ILE A 62 -39.95 -5.59 20.10
CA ILE A 62 -39.18 -5.82 18.87
C ILE A 62 -39.83 -5.09 17.67
N LYS A 63 -41.15 -5.13 17.52
CA LYS A 63 -41.86 -4.42 16.46
C LYS A 63 -41.76 -2.87 16.56
N GLY A 64 -41.50 -2.37 17.76
CA GLY A 64 -41.28 -0.94 18.02
C GLY A 64 -39.86 -0.46 17.80
N LEU A 65 -38.95 -1.33 17.29
CA LEU A 65 -37.53 -1.04 17.07
C LEU A 65 -37.16 -1.12 15.59
N ASN A 66 -36.32 -0.19 15.17
CA ASN A 66 -35.69 -0.25 13.85
C ASN A 66 -34.49 -1.22 13.85
N LYS A 67 -34.15 -1.76 12.67
CA LYS A 67 -32.88 -2.50 12.46
C LYS A 67 -31.70 -1.72 13.05
N GLU A 68 -30.68 -2.43 13.48
CA GLU A 68 -29.45 -1.90 14.11
C GLU A 68 -29.72 -1.23 15.50
N SER A 69 -30.91 -1.40 16.10
CA SER A 69 -31.07 -1.15 17.53
C SER A 69 -30.30 -2.17 18.33
N THR A 70 -29.71 -1.78 19.48
CA THR A 70 -29.01 -2.70 20.40
C THR A 70 -29.93 -3.16 21.51
N ILE A 71 -29.93 -4.46 21.74
CA ILE A 71 -30.73 -5.11 22.79
C ILE A 71 -29.90 -6.06 23.63
N SER A 72 -30.36 -6.30 24.85
CA SER A 72 -29.94 -7.37 25.73
C SER A 72 -31.06 -8.40 25.82
N VAL A 73 -30.71 -9.66 25.66
CA VAL A 73 -31.64 -10.79 25.73
C VAL A 73 -31.15 -11.75 26.81
N GLU A 74 -31.95 -11.90 27.87
CA GLU A 74 -31.84 -12.98 28.83
C GLU A 74 -32.80 -14.07 28.42
N GLY A 75 -32.36 -15.34 28.34
CA GLY A 75 -33.23 -16.38 27.85
C GLY A 75 -32.59 -17.76 27.96
N THR A 76 -33.33 -18.78 27.50
CA THR A 76 -32.90 -20.19 27.50
C THR A 76 -32.48 -20.60 26.11
N VAL A 77 -31.34 -21.29 25.98
CA VAL A 77 -30.89 -21.87 24.73
C VAL A 77 -31.77 -23.07 24.39
N ARG A 78 -32.27 -23.14 23.15
CA ARG A 78 -33.09 -24.23 22.62
C ARG A 78 -32.48 -24.69 21.29
N GLU A 79 -32.55 -25.98 20.97
CA GLU A 79 -32.26 -26.47 19.62
C GLU A 79 -33.30 -25.98 18.63
N ARG A 80 -32.86 -25.58 17.43
CA ARG A 80 -33.76 -25.17 16.34
C ARG A 80 -34.50 -26.39 15.77
N ALA A 81 -35.77 -26.21 15.49
CA ALA A 81 -36.54 -27.17 14.71
C ALA A 81 -35.99 -27.30 13.27
N SER A 82 -35.55 -26.21 12.67
CA SER A 82 -34.90 -26.17 11.35
C SER A 82 -33.48 -25.63 11.51
N LYS A 83 -32.50 -26.54 11.44
CA LYS A 83 -31.08 -26.23 11.59
C LYS A 83 -30.52 -25.50 10.34
N ASN A 84 -29.60 -24.58 10.55
CA ASN A 84 -28.93 -23.83 9.47
C ASN A 84 -27.42 -24.14 9.47
N PRO A 85 -26.91 -25.04 8.63
CA PRO A 85 -25.51 -25.43 8.62
C PRO A 85 -24.56 -24.32 8.14
N LYS A 86 -25.09 -23.24 7.58
CA LYS A 86 -24.27 -22.07 7.12
C LYS A 86 -23.89 -21.14 8.26
N GLN A 87 -24.41 -21.31 9.47
CA GLN A 87 -24.11 -20.50 10.64
C GLN A 87 -23.56 -21.37 11.77
N ALA A 88 -22.50 -20.89 12.43
CA ALA A 88 -21.90 -21.63 13.55
C ALA A 88 -22.86 -21.86 14.72
N THR A 89 -23.84 -20.97 14.93
CA THR A 89 -24.94 -21.10 15.89
C THR A 89 -26.24 -21.59 15.26
N GLY A 90 -26.16 -22.14 14.06
CA GLY A 90 -27.34 -22.52 13.26
C GLY A 90 -28.15 -23.67 13.83
N ASP A 91 -27.62 -24.42 14.80
CA ASP A 91 -28.32 -25.53 15.48
C ASP A 91 -29.17 -25.07 16.66
N ILE A 92 -28.97 -23.84 17.14
CA ILE A 92 -29.62 -23.32 18.35
C ILE A 92 -30.31 -21.96 18.11
N GLU A 93 -31.18 -21.64 19.02
CA GLU A 93 -31.85 -20.37 19.17
C GLU A 93 -32.01 -20.03 20.66
N VAL A 94 -32.14 -18.75 20.97
CA VAL A 94 -32.43 -18.31 22.34
C VAL A 94 -33.89 -17.89 22.43
N VAL A 95 -34.59 -18.49 23.39
CA VAL A 95 -35.97 -18.10 23.75
C VAL A 95 -35.87 -17.09 24.88
N PRO A 96 -36.28 -15.84 24.68
CA PRO A 96 -36.12 -14.79 25.68
C PRO A 96 -37.05 -15.05 26.90
N THR A 97 -36.54 -14.68 28.07
CA THR A 97 -37.34 -14.49 29.30
C THR A 97 -37.37 -13.00 29.64
N LYS A 98 -36.46 -12.21 29.09
CA LYS A 98 -36.44 -10.76 29.23
C LYS A 98 -35.68 -10.12 28.05
N ILE A 99 -36.29 -9.11 27.47
CA ILE A 99 -35.64 -8.24 26.47
C ILE A 99 -35.53 -6.83 27.04
N GLU A 100 -34.32 -6.25 26.94
CA GLU A 100 -34.04 -4.90 27.36
C GLU A 100 -33.45 -4.11 26.18
N VAL A 101 -33.97 -2.92 25.91
CA VAL A 101 -33.49 -2.04 24.84
C VAL A 101 -32.32 -1.21 25.40
N LEU A 102 -31.13 -1.41 24.84
CA LEU A 102 -29.91 -0.69 25.23
C LEU A 102 -29.72 0.60 24.44
N GLY A 103 -30.07 0.57 23.14
CA GLY A 103 -29.94 1.72 22.27
C GLY A 103 -30.87 1.62 21.06
N ARG A 104 -31.73 2.63 20.88
CA ARG A 104 -32.68 2.67 19.75
C ARG A 104 -32.03 3.27 18.52
N CYS A 105 -32.11 2.58 17.40
CA CYS A 105 -31.90 3.18 16.09
C CYS A 105 -33.10 4.09 15.78
N ARG A 106 -32.84 5.39 15.59
CA ARG A 106 -33.88 6.40 15.35
C ARG A 106 -34.31 6.49 13.89
N TYR A 107 -33.53 5.87 12.97
CA TYR A 107 -33.75 5.94 11.55
C TYR A 107 -34.50 4.72 11.04
N ASN A 108 -35.52 4.94 10.23
CA ASN A 108 -36.30 3.84 9.65
C ASN A 108 -35.61 3.15 8.47
N SER A 109 -34.63 3.82 7.87
CA SER A 109 -33.79 3.28 6.79
C SER A 109 -32.32 3.52 7.08
N LEU A 110 -31.48 2.57 6.68
CA LEU A 110 -30.03 2.72 6.72
C LEU A 110 -29.52 3.34 5.43
N PRO A 111 -28.37 4.03 5.43
CA PRO A 111 -27.78 4.59 4.22
C PRO A 111 -27.40 3.50 3.20
N PHE A 112 -27.16 2.28 3.67
CA PHE A 112 -26.91 1.06 2.89
C PHE A 112 -27.20 -0.18 3.75
N GLU A 113 -27.44 -1.32 3.11
CA GLU A 113 -27.53 -2.59 3.82
C GLU A 113 -26.14 -3.02 4.33
N ILE A 114 -26.00 -3.27 5.63
CA ILE A 114 -24.71 -3.53 6.30
C ILE A 114 -23.90 -4.64 5.59
N ASN A 115 -24.51 -5.78 5.33
CA ASN A 115 -23.82 -6.92 4.72
C ASN A 115 -23.51 -6.74 3.23
N ARG A 116 -23.98 -5.64 2.61
CA ARG A 116 -23.73 -5.25 1.23
C ARG A 116 -23.10 -3.87 1.11
N SER A 117 -22.54 -3.34 2.20
CA SER A 117 -21.98 -1.99 2.23
C SER A 117 -20.88 -1.77 1.18
N ARG A 118 -20.14 -2.83 0.81
CA ARG A 118 -19.11 -2.77 -0.24
C ARG A 118 -19.65 -2.49 -1.65
N GLU A 119 -20.95 -2.64 -1.87
CA GLU A 119 -21.63 -2.30 -3.13
C GLU A 119 -22.12 -0.84 -3.15
N ALA A 120 -22.08 -0.16 -2.01
CA ALA A 120 -22.50 1.24 -1.89
C ALA A 120 -21.41 2.20 -2.38
N ASP A 121 -21.81 3.43 -2.68
CA ASP A 121 -20.90 4.51 -3.04
C ASP A 121 -19.87 4.77 -1.94
N GLU A 122 -18.60 5.03 -2.35
CA GLU A 122 -17.50 5.25 -1.42
C GLU A 122 -17.77 6.41 -0.46
N THR A 123 -18.36 7.51 -0.95
CA THR A 123 -18.68 8.67 -0.13
C THR A 123 -19.67 8.32 0.99
N ALA A 124 -20.70 7.53 0.69
CA ALA A 124 -21.64 7.04 1.69
C ALA A 124 -20.97 6.11 2.71
N ARG A 125 -20.12 5.20 2.25
CA ARG A 125 -19.34 4.29 3.12
C ARG A 125 -18.44 5.06 4.07
N LEU A 126 -17.72 6.07 3.58
CA LEU A 126 -16.82 6.91 4.39
C LEU A 126 -17.59 7.77 5.38
N LYS A 127 -18.70 8.40 4.97
CA LYS A 127 -19.56 9.21 5.84
C LYS A 127 -20.16 8.41 7.00
N TYR A 128 -20.55 7.17 6.74
CA TYR A 128 -21.13 6.27 7.73
C TYR A 128 -20.18 5.08 8.03
N ARG A 129 -18.88 5.35 8.10
CA ARG A 129 -17.85 4.31 8.25
C ARG A 129 -18.07 3.40 9.45
N TYR A 130 -18.61 3.92 10.56
CA TYR A 130 -19.00 3.13 11.74
C TYR A 130 -20.11 2.10 11.44
N LEU A 131 -20.93 2.30 10.39
CA LEU A 131 -21.86 1.28 9.91
C LEU A 131 -21.19 0.31 8.94
N ASP A 132 -20.37 0.81 8.02
CA ASP A 132 -19.60 0.00 7.07
C ASP A 132 -18.67 -1.00 7.81
N LEU A 133 -18.04 -0.58 8.92
CA LEU A 133 -17.23 -1.45 9.79
C LEU A 133 -18.03 -2.57 10.49
N ARG A 134 -19.37 -2.54 10.46
CA ARG A 134 -20.21 -3.66 10.92
C ARG A 134 -20.29 -4.79 9.90
N ASN A 135 -19.99 -4.51 8.62
CA ASN A 135 -19.92 -5.55 7.58
C ASN A 135 -18.79 -6.54 7.94
N PRO A 136 -19.05 -7.85 7.99
CA PRO A 136 -18.05 -8.83 8.37
C PRO A 136 -16.78 -8.81 7.51
N ALA A 137 -16.91 -8.61 6.20
CA ALA A 137 -15.76 -8.55 5.29
C ALA A 137 -14.87 -7.32 5.53
N VAL A 138 -15.49 -6.13 5.71
CA VAL A 138 -14.76 -4.90 6.03
C VAL A 138 -14.08 -5.00 7.41
N LYS A 139 -14.82 -5.52 8.41
CA LYS A 139 -14.29 -5.75 9.75
C LYS A 139 -13.11 -6.72 9.75
N GLN A 140 -13.16 -7.77 8.94
CA GLN A 140 -12.09 -8.77 8.86
C GLN A 140 -10.77 -8.16 8.40
N ASN A 141 -10.80 -7.20 7.48
CA ASN A 141 -9.61 -6.47 7.04
C ASN A 141 -8.93 -5.71 8.19
N ILE A 142 -9.74 -5.09 9.07
CA ILE A 142 -9.20 -4.37 10.24
C ILE A 142 -8.65 -5.35 11.29
N ILE A 143 -9.31 -6.48 11.50
CA ILE A 143 -8.80 -7.55 12.38
C ILE A 143 -7.48 -8.09 11.83
N LEU A 144 -7.40 -8.36 10.53
CA LEU A 144 -6.18 -8.79 9.86
C LEU A 144 -5.04 -7.79 10.09
N ARG A 145 -5.30 -6.48 9.87
CA ARG A 145 -4.32 -5.42 10.15
C ARG A 145 -3.78 -5.49 11.60
N CYS A 146 -4.67 -5.62 12.58
CA CYS A 146 -4.26 -5.73 13.99
C CYS A 146 -3.38 -6.97 14.24
N GLN A 147 -3.72 -8.10 13.64
CA GLN A 147 -2.99 -9.35 13.79
C GLN A 147 -1.60 -9.28 13.12
N VAL A 148 -1.52 -8.70 11.92
CA VAL A 148 -0.26 -8.49 11.18
C VAL A 148 0.67 -7.57 11.97
N VAL A 149 0.17 -6.44 12.49
CA VAL A 149 0.98 -5.51 13.30
C VAL A 149 1.50 -6.19 14.58
N ALA A 150 0.67 -6.99 15.25
CA ALA A 150 1.09 -7.74 16.43
C ALA A 150 2.18 -8.77 16.08
N ALA A 151 2.06 -9.47 14.95
CA ALA A 151 3.06 -10.43 14.49
C ALA A 151 4.39 -9.75 14.10
N LEU A 152 4.33 -8.61 13.41
CA LEU A 152 5.52 -7.82 13.07
C LEU A 152 6.28 -7.40 14.35
N ARG A 153 5.58 -6.87 15.37
CA ARG A 153 6.20 -6.51 16.64
C ARG A 153 6.87 -7.70 17.33
N ALA A 154 6.20 -8.85 17.36
CA ALA A 154 6.76 -10.05 17.96
C ALA A 154 8.05 -10.49 17.23
N ALA A 155 7.99 -10.60 15.91
CA ALA A 155 9.13 -11.01 15.09
C ALA A 155 10.32 -10.04 15.24
N MET A 156 10.09 -8.73 15.19
CA MET A 156 11.17 -7.74 15.37
C MET A 156 11.81 -7.84 16.76
N THR A 157 11.00 -8.05 17.80
CA THR A 157 11.51 -8.23 19.17
C THR A 157 12.33 -9.51 19.31
N GLU A 158 11.92 -10.61 18.68
CA GLU A 158 12.67 -11.88 18.63
C GLU A 158 14.02 -11.72 17.92
N HIS A 159 14.11 -10.81 16.92
CA HIS A 159 15.36 -10.45 16.25
C HIS A 159 16.21 -9.43 17.03
N GLY A 160 15.86 -9.12 18.27
CA GLY A 160 16.63 -8.25 19.16
C GLY A 160 16.45 -6.75 18.90
N PHE A 161 15.42 -6.35 18.17
CA PHE A 161 15.09 -4.94 17.97
C PHE A 161 14.33 -4.37 19.15
N LEU A 162 14.60 -3.11 19.49
CA LEU A 162 13.86 -2.34 20.47
C LEU A 162 12.84 -1.43 19.79
N GLU A 163 11.58 -1.49 20.22
CA GLU A 163 10.55 -0.55 19.76
C GLU A 163 10.74 0.79 20.48
N ILE A 164 11.19 1.81 19.75
CA ILE A 164 11.44 3.16 20.29
C ILE A 164 10.58 4.16 19.53
N THR A 165 9.73 4.89 20.26
CA THR A 165 8.89 5.94 19.67
C THR A 165 9.69 7.23 19.47
N THR A 166 9.41 7.92 18.37
CA THR A 166 10.04 9.19 17.99
C THR A 166 9.01 10.33 18.01
N PRO A 167 9.46 11.60 18.13
CA PRO A 167 8.55 12.75 18.15
C PRO A 167 7.70 12.88 16.90
N ILE A 168 6.41 13.23 17.08
CA ILE A 168 5.48 13.58 16.00
C ILE A 168 5.55 15.08 15.67
N LEU A 169 5.69 15.95 16.68
CA LEU A 169 5.96 17.37 16.46
C LEU A 169 7.46 17.59 16.33
N THR A 170 7.93 17.84 15.12
CA THR A 170 9.36 17.98 14.80
C THR A 170 9.62 19.17 13.89
N ALA A 171 10.82 19.30 13.40
CA ALA A 171 11.17 20.26 12.37
C ALA A 171 10.85 19.72 10.97
N SER A 172 10.60 20.60 10.01
CA SER A 172 10.52 20.26 8.59
C SER A 172 11.75 19.49 8.14
N SER A 173 11.57 18.44 7.37
CA SER A 173 12.63 17.62 6.80
C SER A 173 12.48 17.58 5.28
N PRO A 174 13.48 17.97 4.50
CA PRO A 174 13.41 17.98 3.06
C PRO A 174 13.61 16.57 2.47
N GLU A 175 12.68 15.66 2.74
CA GLU A 175 12.73 14.26 2.27
C GLU A 175 11.92 14.02 0.98
N GLY A 176 11.53 15.10 0.27
CA GLY A 176 10.91 15.02 -1.06
C GLY A 176 9.40 15.20 -1.10
N ALA A 177 8.65 14.88 -0.04
CA ALA A 177 7.22 15.17 0.03
C ALA A 177 6.94 16.55 0.64
N ARG A 178 5.70 17.05 0.53
CA ARG A 178 5.26 18.24 1.24
C ARG A 178 4.93 17.90 2.69
N ASP A 179 5.34 18.81 3.60
CA ASP A 179 5.07 18.67 5.03
C ASP A 179 3.68 19.17 5.41
N TYR A 180 3.03 18.48 6.36
CA TYR A 180 1.95 19.08 7.15
C TYR A 180 2.53 19.97 8.23
N LEU A 181 2.18 21.26 8.24
CA LEU A 181 2.70 22.24 9.17
C LEU A 181 1.72 22.51 10.31
N VAL A 182 2.24 22.56 11.54
CA VAL A 182 1.48 22.88 12.75
C VAL A 182 2.02 24.17 13.35
N PRO A 183 1.22 25.26 13.43
CA PRO A 183 1.70 26.54 13.96
C PRO A 183 1.99 26.45 15.46
N ALA A 184 3.08 27.10 15.89
CA ALA A 184 3.56 27.08 17.27
C ALA A 184 3.08 28.30 18.06
N ARG A 185 2.05 28.16 18.89
CA ARG A 185 1.48 29.25 19.71
C ARG A 185 2.51 30.00 20.57
N LYS A 186 3.48 29.27 21.16
CA LYS A 186 4.54 29.86 22.02
C LYS A 186 5.67 30.53 21.26
N HIS A 187 5.71 30.35 19.93
CA HIS A 187 6.75 30.89 19.07
C HIS A 187 6.13 31.47 17.80
N PRO A 188 5.58 32.71 17.86
CA PRO A 188 4.93 33.35 16.72
C PRO A 188 5.77 33.31 15.45
N GLY A 189 5.14 32.96 14.32
CA GLY A 189 5.81 32.84 13.01
C GLY A 189 6.65 31.56 12.83
N LYS A 190 6.65 30.65 13.81
CA LYS A 190 7.30 29.34 13.71
C LYS A 190 6.29 28.19 13.67
N PHE A 191 6.68 27.11 13.00
CA PHE A 191 5.86 25.94 12.80
C PHE A 191 6.62 24.67 13.22
N TYR A 192 5.90 23.72 13.77
CA TYR A 192 6.31 22.32 13.75
C TYR A 192 5.89 21.71 12.41
N ALA A 193 6.55 20.64 12.02
CA ALA A 193 6.09 19.76 10.94
C ALA A 193 5.71 18.40 11.50
N LEU A 194 4.74 17.72 10.87
CA LEU A 194 4.51 16.30 11.11
C LEU A 194 5.56 15.49 10.33
N PRO A 195 6.11 14.39 10.89
CA PRO A 195 7.22 13.68 10.26
C PRO A 195 6.79 12.94 9.00
N GLN A 196 7.49 13.12 7.91
CA GLN A 196 7.32 12.32 6.68
C GLN A 196 7.74 10.86 6.90
N ALA A 197 8.75 10.66 7.71
CA ALA A 197 9.26 9.43 8.29
C ALA A 197 10.20 9.79 9.45
N PRO A 198 10.50 8.89 10.41
CA PRO A 198 11.45 9.18 11.49
C PRO A 198 12.92 9.07 11.05
N GLN A 199 13.26 9.44 9.81
CA GLN A 199 14.55 9.20 9.17
C GLN A 199 15.74 9.76 9.96
N GLN A 200 15.66 11.02 10.37
CA GLN A 200 16.74 11.63 11.15
C GLN A 200 16.84 11.02 12.54
N PHE A 201 15.72 10.75 13.21
CA PHE A 201 15.71 10.21 14.56
C PHE A 201 16.29 8.79 14.63
N LYS A 202 15.96 7.92 13.67
CA LYS A 202 16.50 6.56 13.67
C LYS A 202 18.01 6.55 13.46
N GLN A 203 18.56 7.41 12.60
CA GLN A 203 19.99 7.56 12.42
C GLN A 203 20.67 8.16 13.66
N LEU A 204 20.02 9.13 14.35
CA LEU A 204 20.49 9.64 15.63
C LEU A 204 20.47 8.57 16.72
N LEU A 205 19.53 7.64 16.73
CA LEU A 205 19.54 6.50 17.65
C LEU A 205 20.77 5.60 17.44
N MET A 206 21.17 5.37 16.20
CA MET A 206 22.40 4.62 15.91
C MET A 206 23.65 5.34 16.45
N THR A 207 23.73 6.66 16.26
CA THR A 207 24.81 7.47 16.83
C THR A 207 24.74 7.60 18.37
N SER A 208 23.59 7.33 18.95
CA SER A 208 23.38 7.30 20.42
C SER A 208 23.75 5.97 21.06
N GLY A 209 24.25 5.00 20.29
CA GLY A 209 24.70 3.71 20.79
C GLY A 209 23.62 2.63 20.86
N PHE A 210 22.44 2.84 20.25
CA PHE A 210 21.48 1.76 20.05
C PHE A 210 21.90 0.91 18.86
N ASP A 211 21.74 -0.41 18.99
CA ASP A 211 22.20 -1.37 17.99
C ASP A 211 21.10 -1.70 16.95
N ARG A 212 19.88 -1.92 17.41
CA ARG A 212 18.71 -2.28 16.60
C ARG A 212 17.48 -1.56 17.05
N TYR A 213 16.93 -0.75 16.19
CA TYR A 213 15.71 0.03 16.40
C TYR A 213 14.61 -0.41 15.47
N PHE A 214 13.37 -0.44 15.94
CA PHE A 214 12.20 -0.40 15.08
C PHE A 214 11.07 0.42 15.71
N GLN A 215 10.09 0.77 14.89
CA GLN A 215 8.85 1.41 15.31
C GLN A 215 7.75 1.10 14.28
N ILE A 216 6.52 0.87 14.73
CA ILE A 216 5.35 1.00 13.84
C ILE A 216 5.06 2.51 13.75
N ALA A 217 5.76 3.17 12.84
CA ALA A 217 5.86 4.62 12.76
C ALA A 217 4.69 5.25 12.01
N PRO A 218 3.97 6.21 12.60
CA PRO A 218 3.06 7.07 11.84
C PRO A 218 3.89 8.05 10.99
N CYS A 219 3.57 8.12 9.71
CA CYS A 219 4.19 8.98 8.73
C CYS A 219 3.12 9.87 8.08
N PHE A 220 3.49 11.11 7.75
CA PHE A 220 2.56 12.12 7.25
C PHE A 220 3.13 12.75 5.98
N ARG A 221 2.38 12.68 4.87
CA ARG A 221 2.80 13.29 3.60
C ARG A 221 1.60 13.94 2.94
N ASP A 222 1.75 15.21 2.57
CA ASP A 222 0.75 15.95 1.78
C ASP A 222 0.93 15.62 0.30
N GLU A 223 0.41 14.48 -0.10
CA GLU A 223 0.51 13.92 -1.45
C GLU A 223 -0.83 13.41 -1.96
N ASP A 224 -0.96 13.30 -3.28
CA ASP A 224 -2.16 12.79 -3.91
C ASP A 224 -2.43 11.32 -3.59
N ALA A 225 -3.71 11.00 -3.40
CA ALA A 225 -4.16 9.64 -3.16
C ALA A 225 -3.99 8.73 -4.38
N ARG A 226 -3.58 7.48 -4.12
CA ARG A 226 -3.56 6.37 -5.09
C ARG A 226 -4.20 5.13 -4.47
N GLY A 227 -4.36 4.06 -5.22
CA GLY A 227 -4.85 2.79 -4.67
C GLY A 227 -3.97 2.26 -3.54
N ASP A 228 -2.65 2.37 -3.68
CA ASP A 228 -1.62 1.93 -2.74
C ASP A 228 -1.07 3.06 -1.84
N ARG A 229 -1.68 4.26 -1.89
CA ARG A 229 -1.26 5.43 -1.12
C ARG A 229 -2.47 6.19 -0.57
N SER A 230 -2.52 6.39 0.75
CA SER A 230 -3.47 7.30 1.40
C SER A 230 -2.91 8.72 1.43
N PRO A 231 -3.71 9.75 1.21
CA PRO A 231 -3.31 11.11 1.55
C PRO A 231 -3.23 11.22 3.07
N GLY A 232 -2.34 12.07 3.56
CA GLY A 232 -2.17 12.32 4.98
C GLY A 232 -1.33 11.28 5.68
N GLU A 233 -1.92 10.48 6.58
CA GLU A 233 -1.17 9.53 7.41
C GLU A 233 -1.15 8.10 6.85
N PHE A 234 -0.02 7.43 7.09
CA PHE A 234 0.17 6.01 6.84
C PHE A 234 1.18 5.44 7.83
N TYR A 235 1.33 4.12 7.88
CA TYR A 235 2.19 3.46 8.86
C TYR A 235 3.27 2.62 8.22
N GLN A 236 4.48 2.70 8.79
CA GLN A 236 5.64 1.89 8.38
C GLN A 236 6.15 1.06 9.55
N LEU A 237 6.63 -0.15 9.24
CA LEU A 237 7.58 -0.86 10.09
C LEU A 237 8.96 -0.22 9.84
N ASP A 238 9.24 0.88 10.52
CA ASP A 238 10.50 1.58 10.35
C ASP A 238 11.59 0.91 11.18
N MET A 239 12.74 0.59 10.57
CA MET A 239 13.85 -0.07 11.26
C MET A 239 15.21 0.46 10.83
N GLU A 240 16.17 0.39 11.76
CA GLU A 240 17.57 0.76 11.52
C GLU A 240 18.49 -0.11 12.38
N MET A 241 19.67 -0.46 11.85
CA MET A 241 20.70 -1.26 12.52
C MET A 241 22.05 -0.57 12.44
N ALA A 242 22.74 -0.46 13.57
CA ALA A 242 24.13 -0.02 13.64
C ALA A 242 25.07 -1.16 13.25
N PHE A 243 26.25 -0.81 12.73
CA PHE A 243 27.28 -1.75 12.28
C PHE A 243 26.75 -2.79 11.27
N ALA A 244 25.82 -2.37 10.42
CA ALA A 244 25.11 -3.23 9.48
C ALA A 244 25.41 -2.87 8.02
N THR A 245 25.40 -3.90 7.20
CA THR A 245 25.47 -3.85 5.74
C THR A 245 24.08 -4.03 5.13
N GLN A 246 23.98 -3.90 3.82
CA GLN A 246 22.79 -4.22 3.05
C GLN A 246 22.33 -5.68 3.31
N ASP A 247 23.26 -6.63 3.37
CA ASP A 247 22.94 -8.05 3.54
C ASP A 247 22.34 -8.35 4.91
N ASP A 248 22.74 -7.60 5.95
CA ASP A 248 22.17 -7.76 7.29
C ASP A 248 20.70 -7.33 7.32
N ILE A 249 20.35 -6.25 6.61
CA ILE A 249 18.95 -5.80 6.45
C ILE A 249 18.14 -6.84 5.69
N PHE A 250 18.68 -7.37 4.58
CA PHE A 250 18.00 -8.37 3.77
C PHE A 250 17.72 -9.63 4.57
N ALA A 251 18.71 -10.14 5.31
CA ALA A 251 18.56 -11.32 6.15
C ALA A 251 17.43 -11.18 7.18
N VAL A 252 17.29 -10.02 7.83
CA VAL A 252 16.19 -9.77 8.78
C VAL A 252 14.84 -9.83 8.10
N LEU A 253 14.63 -9.13 6.98
CA LEU A 253 13.32 -9.09 6.33
C LEU A 253 12.98 -10.42 5.62
N GLU A 254 13.96 -11.12 5.10
CA GLU A 254 13.80 -12.45 4.49
C GLU A 254 13.42 -13.53 5.53
N ASP A 255 13.73 -13.30 6.81
CA ASP A 255 13.29 -14.17 7.91
C ASP A 255 11.96 -13.72 8.52
N VAL A 256 11.68 -12.41 8.59
CA VAL A 256 10.48 -11.84 9.22
C VAL A 256 9.24 -11.92 8.32
N LEU A 257 9.34 -11.52 7.04
CA LEU A 257 8.14 -11.32 6.21
C LEU A 257 7.52 -12.61 5.67
N PRO A 258 8.27 -13.61 5.15
CA PRO A 258 7.66 -14.83 4.59
C PRO A 258 6.75 -15.58 5.57
N PRO A 259 7.10 -15.80 6.85
CA PRO A 259 6.20 -16.45 7.80
C PRO A 259 4.91 -15.65 8.06
N ILE A 260 4.98 -14.33 8.04
CA ILE A 260 3.80 -13.46 8.21
C ILE A 260 2.90 -13.56 6.99
N PHE A 261 3.46 -13.51 5.77
CA PHE A 261 2.70 -13.69 4.54
C PHE A 261 2.09 -15.09 4.42
N ALA A 262 2.82 -16.13 4.79
CA ALA A 262 2.30 -17.50 4.81
C ALA A 262 1.18 -17.70 5.84
N LYS A 263 1.24 -17.02 6.99
CA LYS A 263 0.24 -17.14 8.06
C LYS A 263 -1.05 -16.36 7.77
N PHE A 264 -0.94 -15.17 7.20
CA PHE A 264 -2.06 -14.24 7.09
C PHE A 264 -2.55 -14.03 5.66
N GLY A 265 -1.76 -14.40 4.66
CA GLY A 265 -2.11 -14.29 3.26
C GLY A 265 -2.96 -15.44 2.76
N THR A 266 -3.53 -15.26 1.57
CA THR A 266 -4.35 -16.27 0.88
C THR A 266 -3.53 -17.16 -0.05
N TYR A 267 -2.31 -16.76 -0.40
CA TYR A 267 -1.44 -17.43 -1.35
C TYR A 267 -0.18 -17.97 -0.68
N ASN A 268 0.48 -18.92 -1.36
CA ASN A 268 1.78 -19.42 -0.93
C ASN A 268 2.88 -18.38 -1.19
N VAL A 269 3.90 -18.36 -0.34
CA VAL A 269 5.13 -17.60 -0.57
C VAL A 269 6.05 -18.43 -1.46
N ALA A 270 6.31 -17.97 -2.68
CA ALA A 270 7.15 -18.67 -3.65
C ALA A 270 8.64 -18.37 -3.46
N SER A 271 8.98 -17.18 -2.96
CA SER A 271 10.37 -16.76 -2.76
C SER A 271 10.99 -17.45 -1.55
N THR A 272 12.21 -17.92 -1.73
CA THR A 272 13.04 -18.47 -0.65
C THR A 272 14.25 -17.57 -0.43
N ALA A 273 14.70 -17.45 0.82
CA ALA A 273 15.91 -16.70 1.14
C ALA A 273 17.16 -17.41 0.56
N PRO A 274 18.13 -16.68 0.01
CA PRO A 274 18.10 -15.24 -0.26
C PRO A 274 17.17 -14.88 -1.44
N PHE A 275 16.41 -13.80 -1.32
CA PHE A 275 15.54 -13.34 -2.41
C PHE A 275 16.34 -12.89 -3.62
N ARG A 276 15.73 -12.97 -4.80
CA ARG A 276 16.32 -12.52 -6.05
C ARG A 276 16.68 -11.04 -5.95
N ARG A 277 17.92 -10.69 -6.28
CA ARG A 277 18.42 -9.31 -6.37
C ARG A 277 18.49 -8.90 -7.83
N ILE A 278 17.88 -7.78 -8.16
CA ILE A 278 17.82 -7.25 -9.53
C ILE A 278 18.39 -5.83 -9.47
N PRO A 279 19.51 -5.53 -10.14
CA PRO A 279 19.99 -4.16 -10.27
C PRO A 279 18.94 -3.25 -10.92
N TYR A 280 18.82 -2.01 -10.48
CA TYR A 280 17.84 -1.05 -10.97
C TYR A 280 17.80 -0.96 -12.50
N ASN A 281 18.97 -0.79 -13.14
CA ASN A 281 19.04 -0.72 -14.60
C ASN A 281 18.54 -2.00 -15.27
N THR A 282 18.83 -3.17 -14.70
CA THR A 282 18.34 -4.46 -15.20
C THR A 282 16.82 -4.54 -15.07
N ALA A 283 16.26 -4.05 -13.95
CA ALA A 283 14.81 -4.02 -13.75
C ALA A 283 14.13 -3.12 -14.81
N MET A 284 14.67 -1.92 -15.03
CA MET A 284 14.15 -0.98 -16.04
C MET A 284 14.31 -1.53 -17.47
N GLU A 285 15.44 -2.15 -17.79
CA GLU A 285 15.66 -2.73 -19.11
C GLU A 285 14.78 -3.96 -19.37
N THR A 286 14.58 -4.82 -18.37
CA THR A 286 13.89 -6.10 -18.54
C THR A 286 12.38 -6.02 -18.33
N TYR A 287 11.96 -5.23 -17.33
CA TYR A 287 10.54 -5.17 -16.90
C TYR A 287 9.91 -3.81 -17.15
N GLY A 288 10.69 -2.81 -17.58
CA GLY A 288 10.22 -1.43 -17.74
C GLY A 288 9.74 -0.78 -16.44
N SER A 289 10.17 -1.29 -15.31
CA SER A 289 9.75 -0.84 -13.98
C SER A 289 10.76 -1.25 -12.91
N ASP A 290 10.95 -0.39 -11.92
CA ASP A 290 11.65 -0.66 -10.66
C ASP A 290 10.80 -1.50 -9.67
N LYS A 291 9.56 -1.83 -10.05
CA LYS A 291 8.60 -2.61 -9.25
C LYS A 291 8.02 -3.76 -10.08
N PRO A 292 8.88 -4.72 -10.53
CA PRO A 292 8.42 -5.81 -11.38
C PRO A 292 7.45 -6.74 -10.64
N ASP A 293 6.41 -7.18 -11.33
CA ASP A 293 5.58 -8.28 -10.86
C ASP A 293 6.13 -9.59 -11.43
N LEU A 294 6.93 -10.30 -10.63
CA LEU A 294 7.59 -11.53 -11.05
C LEU A 294 6.64 -12.73 -11.20
N ARG A 295 5.36 -12.57 -10.90
CA ARG A 295 4.30 -13.54 -11.22
C ARG A 295 3.98 -13.56 -12.71
N ILE A 296 4.34 -12.47 -13.42
CA ILE A 296 4.20 -12.32 -14.87
C ILE A 296 5.54 -12.71 -15.50
N ASP A 297 5.54 -13.71 -16.38
CA ASP A 297 6.75 -14.22 -17.03
C ASP A 297 7.15 -13.45 -18.30
N LEU A 298 6.52 -12.31 -18.57
CA LEU A 298 6.80 -11.44 -19.69
C LEU A 298 7.97 -10.48 -19.40
N THR A 299 8.79 -10.23 -20.42
CA THR A 299 9.90 -9.27 -20.37
C THR A 299 9.95 -8.45 -21.64
N CYS A 300 10.45 -7.20 -21.57
CA CYS A 300 10.68 -6.41 -22.77
C CYS A 300 12.12 -6.57 -23.31
N LYS A 301 12.26 -6.35 -24.60
CA LYS A 301 13.54 -6.39 -25.32
C LYS A 301 13.77 -5.06 -26.01
N ASN A 302 14.94 -4.49 -25.84
CA ASN A 302 15.37 -3.31 -26.58
C ASN A 302 15.78 -3.71 -28.01
N VAL A 303 15.07 -3.18 -28.98
CA VAL A 303 15.29 -3.47 -30.40
C VAL A 303 15.52 -2.20 -31.21
N SER A 304 15.85 -1.08 -30.57
CA SER A 304 15.99 0.25 -31.16
C SER A 304 16.90 0.26 -32.38
N ALA A 305 18.03 -0.44 -32.32
CA ALA A 305 19.00 -0.49 -33.41
C ALA A 305 18.44 -1.05 -34.72
N LEU A 306 17.37 -1.87 -34.67
CA LEU A 306 16.73 -2.39 -35.89
C LEU A 306 15.83 -1.37 -36.58
N PHE A 307 15.53 -0.26 -35.93
CA PHE A 307 14.55 0.73 -36.41
C PHE A 307 15.14 2.13 -36.64
N GLU A 308 16.47 2.28 -36.67
CA GLU A 308 17.11 3.57 -36.98
C GLU A 308 16.62 4.19 -38.27
N ASN A 309 16.43 3.36 -39.33
CA ASN A 309 15.99 3.77 -40.64
C ASN A 309 14.59 3.27 -41.00
N SER A 310 13.74 3.02 -40.01
CA SER A 310 12.38 2.52 -40.22
C SER A 310 11.54 3.45 -41.13
N GLU A 311 10.74 2.86 -42.02
CA GLU A 311 9.74 3.61 -42.80
C GLU A 311 8.57 4.09 -41.89
N PHE A 312 8.36 3.46 -40.77
CA PHE A 312 7.34 3.87 -39.81
C PHE A 312 7.93 4.95 -38.89
N GLU A 313 7.49 6.18 -39.06
CA GLU A 313 8.01 7.38 -38.40
C GLU A 313 8.06 7.25 -36.88
N ALA A 314 7.05 6.63 -36.28
CA ALA A 314 6.96 6.45 -34.83
C ALA A 314 8.03 5.52 -34.23
N LEU A 315 8.72 4.72 -35.08
CA LEU A 315 9.84 3.87 -34.64
C LEU A 315 11.20 4.41 -35.06
N ARG A 316 11.23 5.29 -36.11
CA ARG A 316 12.48 5.74 -36.74
C ARG A 316 13.37 6.52 -35.78
N GLY A 317 14.56 5.95 -35.47
CA GLY A 317 15.55 6.58 -34.59
C GLY A 317 15.06 6.77 -33.14
N GLN A 318 13.99 6.07 -32.74
CA GLN A 318 13.45 6.12 -31.38
C GLN A 318 13.95 4.95 -30.55
N THR A 319 13.86 5.09 -29.22
CA THR A 319 13.94 3.93 -28.34
C THR A 319 12.73 3.03 -28.59
N VAL A 320 12.97 1.76 -28.95
CA VAL A 320 11.92 0.79 -29.25
C VAL A 320 12.08 -0.43 -28.35
N LYS A 321 11.06 -0.71 -27.55
CA LYS A 321 10.97 -1.90 -26.70
C LYS A 321 9.80 -2.76 -27.12
N MET A 322 10.01 -4.08 -27.18
CA MET A 322 9.00 -5.04 -27.58
C MET A 322 8.82 -6.12 -26.52
N VAL A 323 7.57 -6.59 -26.37
CA VAL A 323 7.19 -7.69 -25.47
C VAL A 323 6.51 -8.76 -26.33
N ASP A 324 7.06 -9.96 -26.34
CA ASP A 324 6.51 -11.12 -27.04
C ASP A 324 5.65 -11.95 -26.07
N ILE A 325 4.39 -12.16 -26.44
CA ILE A 325 3.36 -12.86 -25.68
C ILE A 325 2.96 -14.09 -26.47
N THR A 326 3.52 -15.24 -26.09
CA THR A 326 3.29 -16.50 -26.79
C THR A 326 1.91 -17.07 -26.45
N ASP A 327 1.36 -17.88 -27.37
CA ASP A 327 0.07 -18.56 -27.19
C ASP A 327 -1.08 -17.60 -26.78
N CYS A 328 -1.05 -16.38 -27.35
CA CYS A 328 -1.99 -15.30 -27.05
C CYS A 328 -3.33 -15.47 -27.77
N ALA A 329 -4.38 -15.76 -27.00
CA ALA A 329 -5.75 -15.95 -27.50
C ALA A 329 -6.55 -14.64 -27.68
N LEU A 330 -5.96 -13.47 -27.39
CA LEU A 330 -6.66 -12.19 -27.46
C LEU A 330 -7.09 -11.86 -28.90
N THR A 331 -8.34 -11.44 -29.04
CA THR A 331 -8.88 -10.92 -30.29
C THR A 331 -8.35 -9.51 -30.59
N ARG A 332 -8.38 -9.11 -31.87
CA ARG A 332 -7.98 -7.75 -32.26
C ARG A 332 -8.65 -6.65 -31.42
N LYS A 333 -9.98 -6.77 -31.20
CA LYS A 333 -10.73 -5.79 -30.41
C LYS A 333 -10.25 -5.70 -28.96
N GLN A 334 -9.90 -6.84 -28.35
CA GLN A 334 -9.34 -6.86 -26.98
C GLN A 334 -7.95 -6.22 -26.94
N ILE A 335 -7.09 -6.54 -27.93
CA ILE A 335 -5.75 -5.95 -28.04
C ILE A 335 -5.84 -4.43 -28.16
N GLU A 336 -6.66 -3.92 -29.11
CA GLU A 336 -6.81 -2.48 -29.32
C GLU A 336 -7.36 -1.75 -28.08
N LYS A 337 -8.28 -2.39 -27.34
CA LYS A 337 -8.76 -1.86 -26.07
C LYS A 337 -7.64 -1.78 -25.01
N LEU A 338 -6.90 -2.87 -24.81
CA LEU A 338 -5.80 -2.91 -23.83
C LEU A 338 -4.70 -1.90 -24.17
N LEU A 339 -4.39 -1.70 -25.45
CA LEU A 339 -3.44 -0.67 -25.89
C LEU A 339 -3.93 0.73 -25.55
N THR A 340 -5.23 1.01 -25.74
CA THR A 340 -5.83 2.29 -25.33
C THR A 340 -5.72 2.50 -23.81
N ASP A 341 -5.98 1.47 -23.02
CA ASP A 341 -5.83 1.52 -21.57
C ASP A 341 -4.35 1.76 -21.17
N CYS A 342 -3.39 1.15 -21.89
CA CYS A 342 -1.95 1.39 -21.69
C CYS A 342 -1.54 2.82 -22.07
N GLU A 343 -2.06 3.36 -23.16
CA GLU A 343 -1.81 4.73 -23.63
C GLU A 343 -2.24 5.76 -22.58
N VAL A 344 -3.42 5.56 -21.97
CA VAL A 344 -3.90 6.42 -20.86
C VAL A 344 -2.97 6.36 -19.64
N GLN A 345 -2.44 5.18 -19.30
CA GLN A 345 -1.59 5.01 -18.11
C GLN A 345 -0.14 5.48 -18.33
N SER A 346 0.42 5.26 -19.52
CA SER A 346 1.82 5.60 -19.83
C SER A 346 2.00 7.00 -20.41
N GLY A 347 0.92 7.60 -20.94
CA GLY A 347 0.98 8.84 -21.71
C GLY A 347 1.62 8.68 -23.10
N SER A 348 1.87 7.44 -23.54
CA SER A 348 2.56 7.15 -24.80
C SER A 348 1.82 6.10 -25.62
N LYS A 349 1.73 6.34 -26.93
CA LYS A 349 1.08 5.41 -27.86
C LYS A 349 1.86 4.12 -27.99
N ALA A 350 1.15 3.00 -27.97
CA ALA A 350 1.72 1.67 -28.16
C ALA A 350 1.18 1.02 -29.44
N TYR A 351 1.94 0.07 -29.96
CA TYR A 351 1.63 -0.61 -31.22
C TYR A 351 1.66 -2.12 -31.03
N TRP A 352 1.26 -2.88 -32.06
CA TRP A 352 1.24 -4.32 -32.00
C TRP A 352 1.36 -4.96 -33.39
N PHE A 353 1.78 -6.22 -33.41
CA PHE A 353 1.63 -7.13 -34.52
C PHE A 353 1.47 -8.56 -34.01
N LYS A 354 1.03 -9.49 -34.86
CA LYS A 354 0.94 -10.92 -34.54
C LYS A 354 1.78 -11.74 -35.51
N VAL A 355 2.22 -12.89 -35.04
CA VAL A 355 2.69 -13.99 -35.88
C VAL A 355 1.51 -14.93 -36.09
N ASP A 356 1.08 -15.11 -37.34
CA ASP A 356 -0.06 -15.94 -37.71
C ASP A 356 0.26 -17.45 -37.64
N GLU A 357 -0.71 -18.30 -37.95
CA GLU A 357 -0.57 -19.76 -37.93
C GLU A 357 0.51 -20.29 -38.92
N ASN A 358 0.82 -19.53 -39.97
CA ASN A 358 1.83 -19.85 -40.96
C ASN A 358 3.23 -19.33 -40.57
N GLY A 359 3.33 -18.64 -39.42
CA GLY A 359 4.56 -18.00 -38.97
C GLY A 359 4.83 -16.65 -39.64
N GLU A 360 3.85 -16.04 -40.31
CA GLU A 360 4.01 -14.74 -40.96
C GLU A 360 3.55 -13.58 -40.08
N ILE A 361 4.25 -12.44 -40.18
CA ILE A 361 3.90 -11.24 -39.44
C ILE A 361 2.66 -10.58 -40.07
N ALA A 362 1.62 -10.36 -39.24
CA ALA A 362 0.35 -9.80 -39.66
C ALA A 362 -0.24 -8.85 -38.63
N GLY A 363 -1.16 -7.99 -39.08
CA GLY A 363 -1.91 -7.06 -38.22
C GLY A 363 -1.11 -5.86 -37.70
N GLY A 364 -1.79 -4.88 -37.17
CA GLY A 364 -1.18 -3.68 -36.58
C GLY A 364 -0.12 -3.02 -37.48
N ILE A 365 1.11 -2.90 -36.93
CA ILE A 365 2.27 -2.35 -37.66
C ILE A 365 3.07 -3.43 -38.41
N GLY A 366 2.53 -4.65 -38.59
CA GLY A 366 3.22 -5.80 -39.17
C GLY A 366 3.93 -5.52 -40.48
N LYS A 367 3.31 -4.74 -41.40
CA LYS A 367 3.91 -4.37 -42.67
C LYS A 367 5.24 -3.60 -42.59
N PHE A 368 5.47 -2.89 -41.48
CA PHE A 368 6.67 -2.10 -41.26
C PHE A 368 7.78 -2.88 -40.52
N VAL A 369 7.45 -4.02 -39.93
CA VAL A 369 8.40 -4.84 -39.15
C VAL A 369 8.77 -6.15 -39.89
N SER A 370 8.01 -6.55 -40.90
CA SER A 370 8.28 -7.79 -41.65
C SER A 370 9.66 -7.83 -42.31
N GLY A 371 10.20 -6.67 -42.72
CA GLY A 371 11.53 -6.57 -43.32
C GLY A 371 12.69 -6.89 -42.37
N VAL A 372 12.47 -6.87 -41.04
CA VAL A 372 13.47 -7.16 -39.99
C VAL A 372 13.08 -8.40 -39.14
N LYS A 373 12.21 -9.26 -39.69
CA LYS A 373 11.68 -10.45 -38.99
C LYS A 373 12.80 -11.38 -38.49
N ASP A 374 13.81 -11.64 -39.34
CA ASP A 374 14.91 -12.56 -38.99
C ASP A 374 15.79 -12.03 -37.88
N GLU A 375 16.00 -10.70 -37.85
CA GLU A 375 16.71 -10.03 -36.77
C GLU A 375 15.88 -10.02 -35.46
N LEU A 376 14.60 -9.75 -35.53
CA LEU A 376 13.68 -9.82 -34.40
C LEU A 376 13.60 -11.23 -33.83
N ALA A 377 13.61 -12.28 -34.66
CA ALA A 377 13.58 -13.67 -34.23
C ALA A 377 14.82 -14.11 -33.41
N LYS A 378 15.92 -13.31 -33.43
CA LYS A 378 17.10 -13.56 -32.60
C LYS A 378 16.89 -13.14 -31.12
N VAL A 379 15.94 -12.23 -30.88
CA VAL A 379 15.71 -11.63 -29.54
C VAL A 379 14.28 -11.85 -29.03
N LEU A 380 13.31 -12.10 -29.91
CA LEU A 380 11.91 -12.36 -29.59
C LEU A 380 11.52 -13.79 -29.97
N THR A 381 10.54 -14.36 -29.27
CA THR A 381 9.94 -15.65 -29.62
C THR A 381 8.85 -15.46 -30.66
N LEU A 382 9.19 -15.51 -31.93
CA LEU A 382 8.26 -15.31 -33.06
C LEU A 382 7.69 -16.65 -33.57
N LYS A 383 7.03 -17.42 -32.72
CA LYS A 383 6.31 -18.65 -33.12
C LYS A 383 4.84 -18.35 -33.44
N PRO A 384 4.12 -19.27 -34.15
CA PRO A 384 2.68 -19.10 -34.39
C PRO A 384 1.89 -18.71 -33.16
N ASN A 385 0.90 -17.84 -33.31
CA ASN A 385 0.06 -17.28 -32.25
C ASN A 385 0.80 -16.42 -31.23
N THR A 386 1.97 -15.88 -31.54
CA THR A 386 2.63 -14.86 -30.72
C THR A 386 2.08 -13.48 -31.03
N LEU A 387 1.63 -12.76 -30.01
CA LEU A 387 1.37 -11.32 -30.05
C LEU A 387 2.64 -10.58 -29.63
N VAL A 388 3.06 -9.59 -30.41
CA VAL A 388 4.12 -8.67 -29.97
C VAL A 388 3.51 -7.29 -29.77
N VAL A 389 3.69 -6.73 -28.57
CA VAL A 389 3.30 -5.35 -28.25
C VAL A 389 4.55 -4.47 -28.20
N VAL A 390 4.43 -3.23 -28.69
CA VAL A 390 5.56 -2.36 -29.02
C VAL A 390 5.38 -1.00 -28.35
N ALA A 391 6.36 -0.61 -27.56
CA ALA A 391 6.52 0.74 -27.01
C ALA A 391 7.64 1.47 -27.75
N ALA A 392 7.43 2.75 -28.09
CA ALA A 392 8.41 3.56 -28.78
C ALA A 392 8.43 5.01 -28.32
N GLY A 393 9.58 5.67 -28.44
CA GLY A 393 9.78 7.06 -28.09
C GLY A 393 10.47 7.25 -26.73
N GLU A 394 10.45 8.47 -26.24
CA GLU A 394 11.09 8.88 -24.98
C GLU A 394 10.63 8.03 -23.77
N TYR A 395 9.33 7.75 -23.69
CA TYR A 395 8.73 6.97 -22.59
C TYR A 395 8.65 5.46 -22.87
N ALA A 396 9.39 4.94 -23.83
CA ALA A 396 9.31 3.52 -24.24
C ALA A 396 9.53 2.54 -23.09
N THR A 397 10.46 2.83 -22.17
CA THR A 397 10.73 1.99 -21.00
C THR A 397 9.52 1.90 -20.08
N LYS A 398 8.97 3.04 -19.65
CA LYS A 398 7.77 3.11 -18.81
C LYS A 398 6.56 2.48 -19.48
N SER A 399 6.39 2.75 -20.78
CA SER A 399 5.31 2.19 -21.58
C SER A 399 5.43 0.66 -21.68
N ALA A 400 6.63 0.11 -21.85
CA ALA A 400 6.86 -1.33 -21.85
C ALA A 400 6.45 -1.99 -20.53
N GLY A 401 6.75 -1.35 -19.38
CA GLY A 401 6.31 -1.83 -18.07
C GLY A 401 4.79 -1.87 -17.94
N VAL A 402 4.08 -0.85 -18.43
CA VAL A 402 2.62 -0.82 -18.46
C VAL A 402 2.08 -1.93 -19.37
N LEU A 403 2.69 -2.17 -20.53
CA LEU A 403 2.33 -3.25 -21.45
C LEU A 403 2.50 -4.63 -20.80
N ILE A 404 3.63 -4.89 -20.15
CA ILE A 404 3.89 -6.15 -19.43
C ILE A 404 2.80 -6.41 -18.39
N LYS A 405 2.52 -5.43 -17.55
CA LYS A 405 1.51 -5.55 -16.50
C LYS A 405 0.10 -5.78 -17.07
N THR A 406 -0.30 -4.98 -18.03
CA THR A 406 -1.67 -5.00 -18.60
C THR A 406 -1.92 -6.27 -19.41
N PHE A 407 -1.00 -6.63 -20.30
CA PHE A 407 -1.15 -7.84 -21.13
C PHE A 407 -0.88 -9.12 -20.34
N GLY A 408 0.05 -9.11 -19.38
CA GLY A 408 0.27 -10.21 -18.45
C GLY A 408 -1.00 -10.52 -17.68
N ALA A 409 -1.67 -9.50 -17.12
CA ALA A 409 -2.94 -9.70 -16.40
C ALA A 409 -4.07 -10.24 -17.30
N ALA A 410 -4.04 -9.95 -18.61
CA ALA A 410 -5.03 -10.41 -19.59
C ALA A 410 -4.75 -11.80 -20.16
N CYS A 411 -3.51 -12.30 -20.06
CA CYS A 411 -3.06 -13.59 -20.57
C CYS A 411 -2.74 -14.54 -19.42
N GLU A 412 -3.72 -15.36 -19.02
CA GLU A 412 -3.63 -16.22 -17.81
C GLU A 412 -2.47 -17.22 -17.85
N ASN A 413 -2.04 -17.67 -19.03
CA ASN A 413 -0.89 -18.54 -19.21
C ASN A 413 0.47 -17.88 -18.89
N HIS A 414 0.50 -16.56 -18.77
CA HIS A 414 1.68 -15.76 -18.44
C HIS A 414 1.60 -15.14 -17.04
N PHE A 415 0.59 -15.48 -16.25
CA PHE A 415 0.37 -14.89 -14.93
C PHE A 415 -0.01 -15.91 -13.86
N ASP A 416 0.92 -16.28 -13.01
CA ASP A 416 0.66 -17.09 -11.81
C ASP A 416 0.15 -16.23 -10.66
N LYS A 417 -1.17 -16.11 -10.56
CA LYS A 417 -1.86 -15.21 -9.62
C LYS A 417 -1.79 -15.65 -8.15
N GLU A 418 -1.58 -16.96 -7.90
CA GLU A 418 -1.81 -17.57 -6.58
C GLU A 418 -0.53 -17.71 -5.74
N ARG A 419 0.38 -16.74 -5.84
CA ARG A 419 1.60 -16.72 -5.05
C ARG A 419 2.01 -15.31 -4.63
N TYR A 420 2.79 -15.23 -3.55
CA TYR A 420 3.58 -14.06 -3.20
C TYR A 420 5.00 -14.27 -3.67
N GLU A 421 5.54 -13.33 -4.42
CA GLU A 421 6.91 -13.39 -4.91
C GLU A 421 7.63 -12.10 -4.62
N PHE A 422 8.69 -12.21 -3.78
CA PHE A 422 9.53 -11.11 -3.36
C PHE A 422 10.78 -11.02 -4.23
N CYS A 423 11.25 -9.79 -4.42
CA CYS A 423 12.59 -9.52 -4.94
C CYS A 423 13.14 -8.22 -4.35
N TRP A 424 14.45 -8.09 -4.39
CA TRP A 424 15.15 -6.85 -4.10
C TRP A 424 15.49 -6.14 -5.40
N ILE A 425 15.22 -4.86 -5.47
CA ILE A 425 15.80 -3.95 -6.46
C ILE A 425 16.95 -3.25 -5.77
N VAL A 426 18.14 -3.28 -6.37
CA VAL A 426 19.36 -2.78 -5.76
C VAL A 426 20.11 -1.83 -6.71
N ASP A 427 21.11 -1.12 -6.20
CA ASP A 427 21.96 -0.24 -6.99
C ASP A 427 21.17 0.84 -7.75
N PHE A 428 20.40 1.62 -7.00
CA PHE A 428 19.67 2.77 -7.56
C PHE A 428 20.64 3.87 -7.98
N PRO A 429 20.34 4.65 -9.03
CA PRO A 429 21.10 5.85 -9.35
C PRO A 429 21.05 6.83 -8.17
N MET A 430 22.19 7.45 -7.86
CA MET A 430 22.27 8.44 -6.78
C MET A 430 21.72 9.78 -7.20
N TYR A 431 21.91 10.13 -8.46
CA TYR A 431 21.53 11.41 -9.04
C TYR A 431 20.66 11.23 -10.28
N GLU A 432 19.87 12.25 -10.56
CA GLU A 432 19.06 12.38 -11.79
C GLU A 432 19.02 13.84 -12.23
N ILE A 433 18.55 14.10 -13.43
CA ILE A 433 18.22 15.44 -13.86
C ILE A 433 16.76 15.70 -13.49
N GLY A 434 16.53 16.72 -12.65
CA GLY A 434 15.18 17.08 -12.21
C GLY A 434 14.32 17.54 -13.39
N ASP A 435 13.11 16.99 -13.51
CA ASP A 435 12.18 17.27 -14.61
C ASP A 435 11.81 18.76 -14.70
N GLU A 436 11.68 19.44 -13.54
CA GLU A 436 11.30 20.86 -13.48
C GLU A 436 12.51 21.79 -13.48
N SER A 437 13.58 21.41 -12.79
CA SER A 437 14.77 22.24 -12.62
C SER A 437 15.73 22.15 -13.81
N GLY A 438 15.79 21.00 -14.49
CA GLY A 438 16.83 20.67 -15.47
C GLY A 438 18.23 20.56 -14.88
N GLU A 439 18.36 20.54 -13.56
CA GLU A 439 19.61 20.50 -12.80
C GLU A 439 19.83 19.10 -12.21
N LEU A 440 21.09 18.80 -11.84
CA LEU A 440 21.42 17.57 -11.13
C LEU A 440 20.84 17.59 -9.72
N GLU A 441 20.05 16.58 -9.38
CA GLU A 441 19.38 16.39 -8.10
C GLU A 441 19.62 14.98 -7.56
N PHE A 442 19.35 14.75 -6.26
CA PHE A 442 19.31 13.40 -5.73
C PHE A 442 18.08 12.66 -6.25
N CYS A 443 18.28 11.46 -6.79
CA CYS A 443 17.20 10.65 -7.37
C CYS A 443 16.17 10.20 -6.31
N HIS A 444 16.63 9.82 -5.10
CA HIS A 444 15.76 9.32 -4.02
C HIS A 444 16.22 9.87 -2.66
N ASN A 445 16.95 9.07 -1.86
CA ASN A 445 17.36 9.43 -0.51
C ASN A 445 18.78 10.03 -0.50
N PRO A 446 18.95 11.33 -0.17
CA PRO A 446 20.24 11.99 -0.16
C PRO A 446 21.21 11.46 0.91
N PHE A 447 20.70 10.69 1.89
CA PHE A 447 21.50 10.11 2.98
C PHE A 447 22.02 8.71 2.67
N SER A 448 21.97 8.29 1.42
CA SER A 448 22.49 6.98 0.99
C SER A 448 23.99 7.04 0.75
N MET A 449 24.70 5.98 1.10
CA MET A 449 26.14 5.87 0.82
C MET A 449 26.35 5.61 -0.68
N PRO A 450 27.14 6.43 -1.38
CA PRO A 450 27.49 6.15 -2.77
C PRO A 450 28.32 4.86 -2.87
N ASN A 451 28.06 4.05 -3.91
CA ASN A 451 28.88 2.89 -4.24
C ASN A 451 30.28 3.38 -4.68
N GLY A 452 31.29 3.02 -3.89
CA GLY A 452 32.67 3.54 -4.09
C GLY A 452 33.04 4.70 -3.16
N GLY A 453 32.13 5.15 -2.29
CA GLY A 453 32.41 6.13 -1.25
C GLY A 453 32.96 7.47 -1.79
N MET A 454 33.95 8.03 -1.11
CA MET A 454 34.59 9.30 -1.51
C MET A 454 35.23 9.23 -2.90
N ASP A 455 35.85 8.10 -3.26
CA ASP A 455 36.61 7.99 -4.52
C ASP A 455 35.75 8.20 -5.76
N ILE A 456 34.52 7.69 -5.78
CA ILE A 456 33.60 7.84 -6.92
C ILE A 456 33.14 9.29 -7.08
N LEU A 457 32.88 10.00 -5.95
CA LEU A 457 32.48 11.40 -5.94
C LEU A 457 33.62 12.30 -6.45
N LEU A 458 34.87 12.03 -6.05
CA LEU A 458 36.04 12.76 -6.54
C LEU A 458 36.30 12.53 -8.03
N LYS A 459 36.01 11.33 -8.56
CA LYS A 459 36.09 11.06 -10.00
C LYS A 459 35.06 11.88 -10.77
N ALA A 460 33.82 11.98 -10.26
CA ALA A 460 32.80 12.81 -10.87
C ALA A 460 33.16 14.30 -10.84
N GLU A 461 33.67 14.78 -9.72
CA GLU A 461 34.14 16.18 -9.60
C GLU A 461 35.24 16.54 -10.63
N ARG A 462 36.16 15.59 -10.91
CA ARG A 462 37.20 15.75 -11.91
C ARG A 462 36.73 15.52 -13.35
N GLY A 463 35.45 15.18 -13.56
CA GLY A 463 34.88 14.87 -14.88
C GLY A 463 35.39 13.54 -15.47
N GLU A 464 35.90 12.63 -14.65
CA GLU A 464 36.34 11.29 -15.06
C GLU A 464 35.15 10.35 -15.29
N ILE A 465 34.02 10.61 -14.63
CA ILE A 465 32.75 9.90 -14.80
C ILE A 465 31.59 10.92 -14.79
N ASP A 466 30.47 10.55 -15.40
CA ASP A 466 29.24 11.32 -15.29
C ASP A 466 28.62 11.12 -13.90
N PRO A 467 28.20 12.16 -13.17
CA PRO A 467 27.46 12.00 -11.92
C PRO A 467 26.23 11.09 -12.04
N LEU A 468 25.59 11.04 -13.20
CA LEU A 468 24.45 10.15 -13.49
C LEU A 468 24.82 8.64 -13.48
N ASP A 469 26.12 8.32 -13.58
CA ASP A 469 26.63 6.95 -13.50
C ASP A 469 27.00 6.53 -12.06
N ILE A 470 26.74 7.41 -11.07
CA ILE A 470 26.95 7.07 -9.66
C ILE A 470 25.73 6.36 -9.11
N TYR A 471 25.95 5.16 -8.59
CA TYR A 471 24.93 4.38 -7.87
C TYR A 471 25.06 4.55 -6.37
N ALA A 472 23.94 4.46 -5.68
CA ALA A 472 23.87 4.46 -4.22
C ALA A 472 23.57 3.06 -3.69
N ASN A 473 24.02 2.77 -2.47
CA ASN A 473 23.64 1.58 -1.71
C ASN A 473 22.17 1.70 -1.25
N GLN A 474 21.27 1.89 -2.20
CA GLN A 474 19.82 1.91 -2.00
C GLN A 474 19.21 0.60 -2.48
N TYR A 475 18.12 0.22 -1.84
CA TYR A 475 17.41 -1.00 -2.16
C TYR A 475 15.92 -0.89 -1.82
N ASP A 476 15.11 -1.48 -2.70
CA ASP A 476 13.67 -1.62 -2.48
C ASP A 476 13.29 -3.09 -2.37
N LEU A 477 12.39 -3.40 -1.45
CA LEU A 477 11.72 -4.69 -1.39
C LEU A 477 10.41 -4.62 -2.15
N VAL A 478 10.30 -5.45 -3.18
CA VAL A 478 9.11 -5.53 -4.03
C VAL A 478 8.43 -6.88 -3.83
N CYS A 479 7.10 -6.88 -3.74
CA CYS A 479 6.28 -8.08 -3.76
C CYS A 479 5.10 -7.88 -4.72
N ASN A 480 4.97 -8.78 -5.70
CA ASN A 480 3.83 -8.80 -6.62
C ASN A 480 3.60 -7.44 -7.33
N GLY A 481 4.67 -6.77 -7.74
CA GLY A 481 4.59 -5.49 -8.43
C GLY A 481 4.27 -4.29 -7.53
N VAL A 482 4.34 -4.48 -6.21
CA VAL A 482 4.16 -3.44 -5.20
C VAL A 482 5.46 -3.23 -4.45
N GLU A 483 5.97 -2.00 -4.43
CA GLU A 483 7.05 -1.59 -3.54
C GLU A 483 6.56 -1.65 -2.10
N LEU A 484 7.00 -2.65 -1.37
CA LEU A 484 6.67 -2.76 0.06
C LEU A 484 7.52 -1.82 0.91
N SER A 485 8.76 -1.59 0.49
CA SER A 485 9.73 -0.87 1.30
C SER A 485 10.87 -0.31 0.49
N SER A 486 11.39 0.83 0.93
CA SER A 486 12.64 1.43 0.46
C SER A 486 13.61 1.59 1.61
N GLY A 487 14.90 1.39 1.35
CA GLY A 487 15.96 1.47 2.33
C GLY A 487 17.32 1.82 1.74
N ALA A 488 18.31 2.00 2.60
CA ALA A 488 19.69 2.25 2.19
C ALA A 488 20.70 1.90 3.29
N VAL A 489 21.94 1.61 2.89
CA VAL A 489 23.10 1.83 3.74
C VAL A 489 23.33 3.33 3.81
N ARG A 490 23.46 3.86 5.03
CA ARG A 490 23.46 5.32 5.24
C ARG A 490 24.86 5.90 5.05
N ASN A 491 24.87 7.10 4.50
CA ASN A 491 26.07 7.91 4.50
C ASN A 491 26.26 8.52 5.90
N HIS A 492 27.15 7.93 6.67
CA HIS A 492 27.46 8.28 8.05
C HIS A 492 28.75 9.09 8.20
N ASP A 493 29.45 9.33 7.09
CA ASP A 493 30.68 10.11 7.03
C ASP A 493 30.35 11.56 6.62
N PRO A 494 30.64 12.56 7.49
CA PRO A 494 30.33 13.95 7.18
C PRO A 494 31.06 14.51 5.96
N GLU A 495 32.28 14.03 5.66
CA GLU A 495 33.05 14.48 4.49
C GLU A 495 32.46 13.94 3.19
N ILE A 496 32.07 12.65 3.17
CA ILE A 496 31.37 12.04 2.03
C ILE A 496 30.01 12.71 1.84
N MET A 497 29.29 13.02 2.93
CA MET A 497 28.00 13.70 2.87
C MET A 497 28.14 15.10 2.24
N ILE A 498 29.10 15.91 2.69
CA ILE A 498 29.35 17.22 2.10
C ILE A 498 29.67 17.09 0.62
N LYS A 499 30.59 16.18 0.24
CA LYS A 499 31.00 16.00 -1.15
C LYS A 499 29.84 15.56 -2.04
N ALA A 500 28.96 14.66 -1.56
CA ALA A 500 27.76 14.25 -2.30
C ALA A 500 26.80 15.43 -2.55
N PHE A 501 26.64 16.31 -1.55
CA PHE A 501 25.78 17.50 -1.68
C PHE A 501 26.42 18.58 -2.56
N GLU A 502 27.75 18.71 -2.58
CA GLU A 502 28.46 19.66 -3.46
C GLU A 502 28.19 19.39 -4.94
N LEU A 503 28.06 18.12 -5.36
CA LEU A 503 27.71 17.76 -6.74
C LEU A 503 26.35 18.31 -7.17
N VAL A 504 25.40 18.44 -6.24
CA VAL A 504 24.10 19.09 -6.47
C VAL A 504 24.09 20.57 -6.04
N ARG A 505 25.26 21.21 -5.99
CA ARG A 505 25.47 22.64 -5.68
C ARG A 505 25.01 23.07 -4.28
N LEU A 506 24.97 22.17 -3.33
CA LEU A 506 24.70 22.43 -1.92
C LEU A 506 25.99 22.24 -1.12
N GLY A 507 26.56 23.32 -0.59
CA GLY A 507 27.80 23.23 0.16
C GLY A 507 27.62 22.85 1.64
N GLU A 508 28.75 22.76 2.36
CA GLU A 508 28.77 22.42 3.79
C GLU A 508 27.86 23.33 4.63
N ALA A 509 27.77 24.64 4.30
CA ALA A 509 26.88 25.56 5.00
C ALA A 509 25.40 25.20 4.85
N ASP A 510 25.00 24.69 3.67
CA ASP A 510 23.64 24.25 3.39
C ASP A 510 23.32 22.96 4.16
N VAL A 511 24.25 22.01 4.16
CA VAL A 511 24.13 20.76 4.93
C VAL A 511 23.97 21.06 6.41
N LYS A 512 24.83 21.90 6.98
CA LYS A 512 24.75 22.33 8.38
C LYS A 512 23.44 23.05 8.73
N LYS A 513 22.91 23.83 7.80
CA LYS A 513 21.65 24.55 7.99
C LYS A 513 20.42 23.64 7.88
N LYS A 514 20.42 22.71 6.90
CA LYS A 514 19.28 21.83 6.64
C LYS A 514 19.23 20.64 7.61
N PHE A 515 20.40 20.08 7.99
CA PHE A 515 20.53 18.88 8.80
C PHE A 515 21.47 19.04 10.01
N PRO A 516 21.29 20.07 10.85
CA PRO A 516 22.27 20.42 11.90
C PRO A 516 22.48 19.28 12.90
N ALA A 517 21.43 18.56 13.29
CA ALA A 517 21.52 17.49 14.26
C ALA A 517 22.29 16.28 13.72
N MET A 518 22.01 15.87 12.48
CA MET A 518 22.69 14.73 11.85
C MET A 518 24.16 15.05 11.58
N TYR A 519 24.44 16.21 10.97
CA TYR A 519 25.81 16.62 10.70
C TYR A 519 26.64 16.63 11.98
N ASN A 520 26.16 17.28 13.02
CA ASN A 520 26.85 17.33 14.32
C ASN A 520 27.06 15.93 14.91
N ALA A 521 26.02 15.07 14.88
CA ALA A 521 26.12 13.72 15.42
C ALA A 521 27.20 12.89 14.66
N PHE A 522 27.26 13.00 13.35
CA PHE A 522 28.25 12.29 12.54
C PHE A 522 29.67 12.77 12.82
N CYS A 523 29.87 14.05 13.10
CA CYS A 523 31.16 14.60 13.51
C CYS A 523 31.66 14.04 14.87
N TYR A 524 30.77 13.45 15.70
CA TYR A 524 31.16 12.77 16.95
C TYR A 524 31.42 11.27 16.76
N GLY A 525 31.45 10.78 15.53
CA GLY A 525 31.79 9.38 15.23
C GLY A 525 30.55 8.49 15.13
N ALA A 526 29.80 8.60 14.02
CA ALA A 526 28.69 7.72 13.75
C ALA A 526 29.16 6.32 13.31
N PRO A 527 28.50 5.22 13.76
CA PRO A 527 28.78 3.91 13.24
C PRO A 527 28.26 3.78 11.80
N PRO A 528 28.83 2.90 10.96
CA PRO A 528 28.14 2.43 9.77
C PRO A 528 26.75 1.92 10.15
N HIS A 529 25.71 2.30 9.43
CA HIS A 529 24.35 1.85 9.74
C HIS A 529 23.50 1.75 8.47
N ALA A 530 22.46 0.95 8.55
CA ALA A 530 21.56 0.67 7.45
C ALA A 530 20.14 0.46 7.96
N GLY A 531 19.16 0.76 7.14
CA GLY A 531 17.76 0.58 7.52
C GLY A 531 16.81 0.58 6.34
N ILE A 532 15.56 0.28 6.66
CA ILE A 532 14.47 0.15 5.70
C ILE A 532 13.14 0.42 6.40
N ALA A 533 12.08 0.71 5.64
CA ALA A 533 10.79 1.07 6.22
C ALA A 533 9.60 0.43 5.46
N PRO A 534 9.33 -0.88 5.66
CA PRO A 534 8.18 -1.55 5.06
C PRO A 534 6.84 -0.89 5.40
N GLY A 535 6.05 -0.57 4.37
CA GLY A 535 4.72 0.01 4.51
C GLY A 535 3.72 -1.02 5.06
N VAL A 536 3.26 -0.82 6.30
CA VAL A 536 2.27 -1.71 6.95
C VAL A 536 0.99 -1.78 6.13
N ASP A 537 0.52 -0.65 5.64
CA ASP A 537 -0.73 -0.56 4.88
C ASP A 537 -0.64 -1.33 3.55
N ARG A 538 0.48 -1.22 2.83
CA ARG A 538 0.71 -1.98 1.59
C ARG A 538 0.80 -3.49 1.84
N MET A 539 1.49 -3.92 2.90
CA MET A 539 1.55 -5.33 3.28
C MET A 539 0.16 -5.90 3.58
N VAL A 540 -0.62 -5.20 4.42
CA VAL A 540 -1.97 -5.65 4.77
C VAL A 540 -2.90 -5.65 3.56
N MET A 541 -2.80 -4.67 2.66
CA MET A 541 -3.54 -4.63 1.40
C MET A 541 -3.29 -5.89 0.55
N LEU A 542 -2.02 -6.27 0.37
CA LEU A 542 -1.66 -7.50 -0.36
C LEU A 542 -2.19 -8.76 0.33
N LEU A 543 -2.04 -8.87 1.65
CA LEU A 543 -2.51 -10.00 2.44
C LEU A 543 -4.04 -10.14 2.41
N ALA A 544 -4.76 -9.03 2.40
CA ALA A 544 -6.22 -8.99 2.28
C ALA A 544 -6.73 -9.22 0.85
N GLY A 545 -5.85 -9.18 -0.17
CA GLY A 545 -6.25 -9.24 -1.58
C GLY A 545 -7.04 -8.01 -2.04
N GLU A 546 -6.87 -6.87 -1.37
CA GLU A 546 -7.59 -5.63 -1.70
C GLU A 546 -6.80 -4.78 -2.72
N SER A 547 -7.53 -4.04 -3.54
CA SER A 547 -6.95 -3.14 -4.55
C SER A 547 -6.69 -1.71 -4.03
N SER A 548 -7.16 -1.41 -2.82
CA SER A 548 -7.00 -0.10 -2.18
C SER A 548 -6.70 -0.22 -0.69
N ILE A 549 -5.73 0.56 -0.22
CA ILE A 549 -5.40 0.63 1.21
C ILE A 549 -6.55 1.21 2.05
N ARG A 550 -7.50 1.94 1.47
CA ARG A 550 -8.67 2.45 2.20
C ARG A 550 -9.56 1.34 2.74
N GLU A 551 -9.51 0.15 2.14
CA GLU A 551 -10.27 -1.02 2.63
C GLU A 551 -9.67 -1.62 3.92
N ILE A 552 -8.38 -1.37 4.20
CA ILE A 552 -7.67 -1.92 5.36
C ILE A 552 -7.40 -0.88 6.46
N ILE A 553 -7.76 0.38 6.24
CA ILE A 553 -7.65 1.47 7.22
C ILE A 553 -9.01 1.65 7.91
N PRO A 554 -9.07 1.72 9.27
CA PRO A 554 -10.35 1.85 9.98
C PRO A 554 -11.15 3.09 9.58
N PHE A 555 -10.50 4.25 9.54
CA PHE A 555 -11.10 5.56 9.22
C PHE A 555 -10.22 6.27 8.19
N PRO A 556 -10.29 5.89 6.90
CA PRO A 556 -9.46 6.50 5.88
C PRO A 556 -10.04 7.84 5.41
N MET A 557 -9.17 8.74 4.97
CA MET A 557 -9.58 9.89 4.17
C MET A 557 -10.04 9.45 2.78
N ASN A 558 -10.85 10.30 2.12
CA ASN A 558 -11.18 10.13 0.72
C ASN A 558 -9.98 10.52 -0.19
N LYS A 559 -10.15 10.37 -1.51
CA LYS A 559 -9.11 10.73 -2.50
C LYS A 559 -8.73 12.23 -2.50
N ASN A 560 -9.57 13.09 -1.93
CA ASN A 560 -9.34 14.54 -1.84
C ASN A 560 -8.74 14.95 -0.48
N ALA A 561 -8.17 14.02 0.28
CA ALA A 561 -7.61 14.24 1.61
C ALA A 561 -8.63 14.79 2.64
N GLN A 562 -9.87 14.31 2.58
CA GLN A 562 -10.93 14.72 3.51
C GLN A 562 -11.42 13.53 4.34
N ASP A 563 -11.55 13.72 5.64
CA ASP A 563 -12.34 12.84 6.52
C ASP A 563 -13.79 13.34 6.53
N ILE A 564 -14.62 12.73 5.69
CA ILE A 564 -16.03 13.13 5.53
C ILE A 564 -16.84 12.85 6.79
N MET A 565 -16.47 11.84 7.58
CA MET A 565 -17.18 11.48 8.80
C MET A 565 -16.96 12.49 9.91
N MET A 566 -15.71 12.94 10.10
CA MET A 566 -15.33 13.90 11.13
C MET A 566 -15.37 15.35 10.65
N GLY A 567 -15.54 15.58 9.33
CA GLY A 567 -15.55 16.90 8.73
C GLY A 567 -14.17 17.58 8.74
N ALA A 568 -13.11 16.81 8.49
CA ALA A 568 -11.76 17.36 8.39
C ALA A 568 -11.27 17.39 6.93
N PRO A 569 -10.53 18.43 6.49
CA PRO A 569 -10.21 19.65 7.23
C PRO A 569 -11.45 20.53 7.47
N SER A 570 -11.45 21.34 8.53
CA SER A 570 -12.53 22.23 8.88
C SER A 570 -12.03 23.65 9.15
N THR A 571 -12.94 24.62 9.09
CA THR A 571 -12.65 25.99 9.49
C THR A 571 -12.34 26.07 10.99
N VAL A 572 -11.59 27.08 11.40
CA VAL A 572 -11.27 27.37 12.80
C VAL A 572 -11.80 28.75 13.20
N GLU A 573 -12.02 28.96 14.49
CA GLU A 573 -12.47 30.24 15.01
C GLU A 573 -11.39 31.32 14.88
N GLN A 574 -11.77 32.58 14.62
CA GLN A 574 -10.84 33.71 14.54
C GLN A 574 -9.96 33.81 15.78
N LYS A 575 -10.49 33.56 16.95
CA LYS A 575 -9.72 33.54 18.20
C LYS A 575 -8.53 32.57 18.17
N GLN A 576 -8.70 31.40 17.54
CA GLN A 576 -7.61 30.40 17.41
C GLN A 576 -6.52 30.93 16.46
N LEU A 577 -6.90 31.60 15.36
CA LEU A 577 -5.97 32.23 14.45
C LEU A 577 -5.19 33.38 15.13
N ASP A 578 -5.88 34.21 15.89
CA ASP A 578 -5.26 35.32 16.65
C ASP A 578 -4.26 34.80 17.70
N GLU A 579 -4.60 33.72 18.42
CA GLU A 579 -3.71 33.07 19.40
C GLU A 579 -2.46 32.43 18.75
N LEU A 580 -2.57 32.04 17.47
CA LEU A 580 -1.46 31.49 16.67
C LEU A 580 -0.68 32.57 15.92
N HIS A 581 -1.12 33.83 15.95
CA HIS A 581 -0.54 34.96 15.20
C HIS A 581 -0.45 34.69 13.68
N ILE A 582 -1.49 34.08 13.12
CA ILE A 582 -1.61 33.77 11.68
C ILE A 582 -2.89 34.36 11.12
N ALA A 583 -2.90 34.61 9.81
CA ALA A 583 -4.08 35.04 9.07
C ALA A 583 -4.25 34.18 7.82
N ILE A 584 -5.51 33.94 7.44
CA ILE A 584 -5.84 33.33 6.16
C ILE A 584 -5.85 34.44 5.11
N VAL A 585 -5.08 34.28 4.04
CA VAL A 585 -5.00 35.20 2.91
C VAL A 585 -5.49 34.51 1.65
N GLY A 586 -6.27 35.23 0.83
CA GLY A 586 -6.89 34.70 -0.39
C GLY A 586 -8.40 34.50 -0.25
N ASP A 587 -9.05 34.12 -1.34
CA ASP A 587 -10.46 33.79 -1.36
C ASP A 587 -10.68 32.41 -0.70
N VAL A 588 -11.31 32.40 0.45
CA VAL A 588 -11.71 31.18 1.15
C VAL A 588 -13.16 30.88 0.73
N GLU A 589 -13.40 29.70 0.16
CA GLU A 589 -14.76 29.21 0.01
C GLU A 589 -15.41 29.17 1.40
N LYS A 590 -16.50 29.89 1.57
CA LYS A 590 -17.27 29.80 2.80
C LYS A 590 -18.09 28.53 2.71
N ASP A 591 -17.86 27.63 3.66
CA ASP A 591 -18.76 26.50 3.86
C ASP A 591 -20.17 27.04 4.11
N ASP A 592 -21.12 26.74 3.21
CA ASP A 592 -22.54 27.04 3.35
C ASP A 592 -23.25 26.10 4.34
#